data_b81b331c8fe1b1e2f072be3ef2095351
#
_entry.id   b81b331c8fe1b1e2f072be3ef2095351
#
_cell.length_a   1.000
_cell.length_b   1.000
_cell.length_c   1.000
_cell.angle_alpha   90.00
_cell.angle_beta   90.00
_cell.angle_gamma   90.00
#
_symmetry.space_group_name_H-M   'P 1'
#
loop_
_entity.id
_entity.type
_entity.pdbx_description
1 polymer ?
#
loop_
_entity_poly.entity_id
_entity_poly.type
_entity_poly.pdbx_seq_one_letter_code
_entity_poly.pdbx_strand_id
1 'polypeptide(L)'
;MGDNGVGKSTFIKLLLGEVPCDSGSFELGKTVRFGYYSQEGMQLDESKTVIEAVRDIAEYVVFDEKTHYTAAQFLNLFLFNNSEQQKYISTLSGGEKRRLYLAMVLMGKPNFLILDEPTNDLDISTLEILEDYLSKFNGCVIIVSHDRFFMDRTVDHTFVFLGDGVVKDFPGNYSEYRAWKDYHDREAAEAARAAAKPKEKVQYNVRDNSHKLTFKERRELEQLTVEIDELTTEKKALDTLFASGEVITDMDKKSARYSELQDLLEEKEMRWLELSEKE
;
A
#
# COMPACT_ATOMS: atom_id res chain seq x y z
N MET A 1 5.31 9.67 -0.32
CA MET A 1 5.99 8.48 0.27
C MET A 1 7.43 8.81 0.63
N GLY A 2 8.13 7.97 1.42
CA GLY A 2 9.51 8.17 1.89
C GLY A 2 9.72 7.54 3.26
N ASP A 3 10.97 7.43 3.69
CA ASP A 3 11.35 6.84 4.98
C ASP A 3 10.79 7.64 6.17
N ASN A 4 10.88 7.07 7.36
CA ASN A 4 10.46 7.80 8.57
C ASN A 4 11.39 8.96 8.84
N GLY A 5 10.84 10.11 9.24
CA GLY A 5 11.61 11.31 9.57
C GLY A 5 12.00 12.20 8.40
N VAL A 6 11.67 11.86 7.14
CA VAL A 6 12.03 12.68 5.96
C VAL A 6 11.15 13.92 5.74
N GLY A 7 10.20 14.20 6.65
CA GLY A 7 9.41 15.44 6.61
C GLY A 7 7.98 15.29 6.09
N LYS A 8 7.43 14.06 5.90
CA LYS A 8 6.04 13.85 5.42
C LYS A 8 5.01 14.55 6.32
N SER A 9 5.03 14.28 7.62
CA SER A 9 4.08 14.89 8.57
C SER A 9 4.32 16.39 8.76
N THR A 10 5.59 16.86 8.63
CA THR A 10 5.90 18.29 8.63
C THR A 10 5.27 19.00 7.43
N PHE A 11 5.31 18.36 6.25
CA PHE A 11 4.65 18.88 5.05
C PHE A 11 3.14 18.99 5.24
N ILE A 12 2.50 17.99 5.86
CA ILE A 12 1.07 18.05 6.19
C ILE A 12 0.78 19.19 7.16
N LYS A 13 1.54 19.32 8.25
CA LYS A 13 1.38 20.40 9.24
C LYS A 13 1.56 21.80 8.62
N LEU A 14 2.47 21.92 7.65
CA LEU A 14 2.65 23.14 6.88
C LEU A 14 1.41 23.45 6.03
N LEU A 15 0.86 22.48 5.31
CA LEU A 15 -0.37 22.65 4.52
C LEU A 15 -1.58 23.04 5.38
N LEU A 16 -1.67 22.50 6.60
CA LEU A 16 -2.71 22.82 7.56
C LEU A 16 -2.51 24.20 8.23
N GLY A 17 -1.35 24.83 8.01
CA GLY A 17 -0.99 26.11 8.65
C GLY A 17 -0.59 25.98 10.11
N GLU A 18 -0.34 24.78 10.61
CA GLU A 18 0.11 24.53 11.98
C GLU A 18 1.58 24.89 12.20
N VAL A 19 2.37 24.84 11.13
CA VAL A 19 3.80 25.20 11.15
C VAL A 19 4.05 26.24 10.05
N PRO A 20 4.74 27.36 10.35
CA PRO A 20 5.11 28.33 9.33
C PRO A 20 6.17 27.78 8.39
N CYS A 21 6.18 28.23 7.14
CA CYS A 21 7.28 27.94 6.21
C CYS A 21 8.50 28.81 6.50
N ASP A 22 9.70 28.24 6.38
CA ASP A 22 10.97 28.95 6.58
C ASP A 22 11.22 29.97 5.46
N SER A 23 10.78 29.66 4.25
CA SER A 23 10.91 30.52 3.07
C SER A 23 9.80 30.22 2.07
N GLY A 24 9.52 31.19 1.19
CA GLY A 24 8.43 31.10 0.24
C GLY A 24 7.08 31.45 0.85
N SER A 25 6.02 31.19 0.11
CA SER A 25 4.62 31.39 0.56
C SER A 25 3.72 30.43 -0.19
N PHE A 26 2.64 30.02 0.45
CA PHE A 26 1.55 29.32 -0.21
C PHE A 26 0.23 30.02 0.11
N GLU A 27 -0.71 29.95 -0.81
CA GLU A 27 -2.01 30.57 -0.66
C GLU A 27 -3.09 29.50 -0.71
N LEU A 28 -3.93 29.46 0.31
CA LEU A 28 -5.10 28.60 0.37
C LEU A 28 -6.30 29.28 -0.25
N GLY A 29 -6.95 28.61 -1.20
CA GLY A 29 -8.20 29.08 -1.75
C GLY A 29 -9.28 29.18 -0.67
N LYS A 30 -10.09 30.26 -0.71
CA LYS A 30 -11.14 30.55 0.30
C LYS A 30 -12.19 29.44 0.44
N THR A 31 -12.32 28.58 -0.56
CA THR A 31 -13.31 27.48 -0.59
C THR A 31 -12.73 26.16 -0.08
N VAL A 32 -11.43 26.10 0.20
CA VAL A 32 -10.79 24.86 0.70
C VAL A 32 -11.31 24.54 2.10
N ARG A 33 -11.79 23.32 2.25
CA ARG A 33 -12.21 22.73 3.53
C ARG A 33 -11.43 21.44 3.74
N PHE A 34 -10.47 21.50 4.66
CA PHE A 34 -9.68 20.34 5.01
C PHE A 34 -10.49 19.34 5.84
N GLY A 35 -10.36 18.07 5.51
CA GLY A 35 -10.60 16.95 6.40
C GLY A 35 -9.26 16.30 6.71
N TYR A 36 -8.87 16.25 7.96
CA TYR A 36 -7.59 15.65 8.35
C TYR A 36 -7.81 14.47 9.28
N TYR A 37 -7.41 13.30 8.81
CA TYR A 37 -7.33 12.09 9.62
C TYR A 37 -5.87 11.92 10.06
N SER A 38 -5.61 12.24 11.31
CA SER A 38 -4.26 12.23 11.91
C SER A 38 -3.95 10.88 12.57
N GLN A 39 -2.71 10.45 12.47
CA GLN A 39 -2.20 9.30 13.21
C GLN A 39 -2.29 9.51 14.75
N GLU A 40 -2.13 10.74 15.22
CA GLU A 40 -2.27 11.08 16.67
C GLU A 40 -3.70 10.93 17.17
N GLY A 41 -4.68 10.84 16.25
CA GLY A 41 -6.10 10.76 16.56
C GLY A 41 -6.71 12.11 16.92
N MET A 42 -8.01 12.09 17.22
CA MET A 42 -8.78 13.24 17.68
C MET A 42 -9.12 13.08 19.15
N GLN A 43 -9.12 14.16 19.91
CA GLN A 43 -9.73 14.17 21.23
C GLN A 43 -11.25 14.13 21.06
N LEU A 44 -11.82 12.95 21.30
CA LEU A 44 -13.25 12.75 21.26
C LEU A 44 -13.87 13.14 22.63
N ASP A 45 -15.02 13.80 22.59
CA ASP A 45 -15.79 14.08 23.79
C ASP A 45 -16.45 12.78 24.30
N GLU A 46 -15.82 12.15 25.25
CA GLU A 46 -16.24 10.86 25.82
C GLU A 46 -17.59 10.91 26.57
N SER A 47 -18.11 12.10 26.86
CA SER A 47 -19.41 12.31 27.49
C SER A 47 -20.59 12.21 26.53
N LYS A 48 -20.34 12.23 25.22
CA LYS A 48 -21.36 12.13 24.16
C LYS A 48 -21.55 10.71 23.68
N THR A 49 -22.72 10.45 23.14
CA THR A 49 -22.97 9.24 22.36
C THR A 49 -22.37 9.37 20.96
N VAL A 50 -22.16 8.22 20.30
CA VAL A 50 -21.64 8.15 18.92
C VAL A 50 -22.46 9.01 17.95
N ILE A 51 -23.80 8.90 18.04
CA ILE A 51 -24.69 9.65 17.14
C ILE A 51 -24.69 11.15 17.43
N GLU A 52 -24.62 11.56 18.71
CA GLU A 52 -24.53 12.97 19.10
C GLU A 52 -23.27 13.62 18.54
N ALA A 53 -22.10 12.97 18.69
CA ALA A 53 -20.84 13.50 18.20
C ALA A 53 -20.85 13.74 16.68
N VAL A 54 -21.49 12.86 15.91
CA VAL A 54 -21.58 13.01 14.46
C VAL A 54 -22.61 14.06 14.07
N ARG A 55 -23.73 14.15 14.79
CA ARG A 55 -24.77 15.20 14.56
C ARG A 55 -24.28 16.61 14.84
N ASP A 56 -23.37 16.77 15.79
CA ASP A 56 -22.74 18.08 16.07
C ASP A 56 -21.96 18.62 14.87
N ILE A 57 -21.49 17.74 13.99
CA ILE A 57 -20.78 18.13 12.76
C ILE A 57 -21.78 18.44 11.65
N ALA A 58 -22.71 17.52 11.39
CA ALA A 58 -23.77 17.71 10.40
C ALA A 58 -24.93 16.73 10.62
N GLU A 59 -26.15 17.13 10.31
CA GLU A 59 -27.32 16.25 10.35
C GLU A 59 -27.39 15.29 9.17
N TYR A 60 -26.80 15.68 8.03
CA TYR A 60 -26.74 14.86 6.80
C TYR A 60 -25.48 15.16 6.01
N VAL A 61 -25.03 14.17 5.24
CA VAL A 61 -23.94 14.28 4.28
C VAL A 61 -24.44 13.99 2.87
N VAL A 62 -23.98 14.77 1.90
CA VAL A 62 -24.21 14.54 0.47
C VAL A 62 -23.01 13.76 -0.06
N PHE A 63 -23.25 12.54 -0.52
CA PHE A 63 -22.22 11.64 -1.02
C PHE A 63 -21.99 11.85 -2.52
N ASP A 64 -23.09 12.00 -3.25
CA ASP A 64 -23.14 12.36 -4.66
C ASP A 64 -24.35 13.23 -4.93
N GLU A 65 -24.55 13.69 -6.18
CA GLU A 65 -25.67 14.58 -6.54
C GLU A 65 -27.08 14.03 -6.18
N LYS A 66 -27.22 12.74 -5.93
CA LYS A 66 -28.48 12.03 -5.71
C LYS A 66 -28.60 11.39 -4.33
N THR A 67 -27.49 11.17 -3.64
CA THR A 67 -27.46 10.36 -2.42
C THR A 67 -27.17 11.21 -1.20
N HIS A 68 -28.15 11.31 -0.33
CA HIS A 68 -28.06 12.00 0.95
C HIS A 68 -28.16 10.98 2.08
N TYR A 69 -27.19 10.96 2.96
CA TYR A 69 -27.21 10.11 4.16
C TYR A 69 -27.46 10.99 5.39
N THR A 70 -28.41 10.61 6.23
CA THR A 70 -28.51 11.13 7.59
C THR A 70 -27.29 10.68 8.42
N ALA A 71 -26.98 11.36 9.51
CA ALA A 71 -25.90 10.96 10.41
C ALA A 71 -26.00 9.46 10.83
N ALA A 72 -27.21 8.98 11.12
CA ALA A 72 -27.45 7.59 11.49
C ALA A 72 -27.19 6.60 10.33
N GLN A 73 -27.64 6.94 9.11
CA GLN A 73 -27.36 6.12 7.93
C GLN A 73 -25.86 6.10 7.59
N PHE A 74 -25.19 7.24 7.71
CA PHE A 74 -23.77 7.35 7.48
C PHE A 74 -22.96 6.52 8.49
N LEU A 75 -23.33 6.57 9.77
CA LEU A 75 -22.74 5.73 10.81
C LEU A 75 -22.96 4.21 10.54
N ASN A 76 -24.12 3.82 9.99
CA ASN A 76 -24.35 2.44 9.59
C ASN A 76 -23.38 2.00 8.49
N LEU A 77 -23.01 2.86 7.53
CA LEU A 77 -21.97 2.56 6.54
C LEU A 77 -20.63 2.29 7.22
N PHE A 78 -20.32 3.02 8.29
CA PHE A 78 -19.11 2.82 9.11
C PHE A 78 -19.31 1.75 10.20
N LEU A 79 -20.20 0.79 9.99
CA LEU A 79 -20.41 -0.38 10.85
C LEU A 79 -20.83 -0.04 12.29
N PHE A 80 -21.43 1.12 12.50
CA PHE A 80 -22.11 1.45 13.77
C PHE A 80 -23.60 1.19 13.61
N ASN A 81 -24.07 0.05 14.10
CA ASN A 81 -25.50 -0.25 14.10
C ASN A 81 -26.27 0.65 15.07
N ASN A 82 -27.61 0.65 14.98
CA ASN A 82 -28.45 1.55 15.77
C ASN A 82 -28.22 1.45 17.29
N SER A 83 -27.85 0.29 17.82
CA SER A 83 -27.55 0.12 19.23
C SER A 83 -26.19 0.69 19.61
N GLU A 84 -25.23 0.59 18.72
CA GLU A 84 -23.87 1.13 18.91
C GLU A 84 -23.85 2.65 18.80
N GLN A 85 -24.70 3.22 17.96
CA GLN A 85 -24.85 4.67 17.83
C GLN A 85 -25.31 5.35 19.14
N GLN A 86 -26.00 4.62 20.01
CA GLN A 86 -26.47 5.10 21.31
C GLN A 86 -25.45 4.88 22.47
N LYS A 87 -24.35 4.17 22.19
CA LYS A 87 -23.29 3.98 23.20
C LYS A 87 -22.53 5.28 23.43
N TYR A 88 -22.08 5.50 24.66
CA TYR A 88 -21.14 6.58 24.95
C TYR A 88 -19.76 6.29 24.34
N ILE A 89 -19.11 7.33 23.85
CA ILE A 89 -17.77 7.23 23.23
C ILE A 89 -16.75 6.66 24.22
N SER A 90 -16.89 6.94 25.51
CA SER A 90 -16.07 6.37 26.58
C SER A 90 -16.06 4.83 26.60
N THR A 91 -17.14 4.19 26.12
CA THR A 91 -17.29 2.72 26.13
C THR A 91 -16.76 2.03 24.88
N LEU A 92 -16.34 2.80 23.88
CA LEU A 92 -15.84 2.28 22.63
C LEU A 92 -14.40 1.75 22.78
N SER A 93 -14.10 0.66 22.08
CA SER A 93 -12.73 0.18 21.87
C SER A 93 -11.90 1.19 21.07
N GLY A 94 -10.56 1.04 21.13
CA GLY A 94 -9.66 1.92 20.37
C GLY A 94 -9.94 1.90 18.85
N GLY A 95 -10.20 0.73 18.26
CA GLY A 95 -10.55 0.59 16.84
C GLY A 95 -11.89 1.25 16.51
N GLU A 96 -12.91 1.10 17.36
CA GLU A 96 -14.19 1.79 17.18
C GLU A 96 -14.06 3.32 17.29
N LYS A 97 -13.24 3.82 18.23
CA LYS A 97 -12.94 5.26 18.33
C LYS A 97 -12.26 5.79 17.06
N ARG A 98 -11.33 5.05 16.48
CA ARG A 98 -10.66 5.43 15.22
C ARG A 98 -11.60 5.42 14.03
N ARG A 99 -12.45 4.42 13.94
CA ARG A 99 -13.50 4.32 12.92
C ARG A 99 -14.51 5.48 13.05
N LEU A 100 -14.90 5.81 14.29
CA LEU A 100 -15.75 6.98 14.55
C LEU A 100 -15.06 8.28 14.13
N TYR A 101 -13.79 8.45 14.48
CA TYR A 101 -13.00 9.60 14.08
C TYR A 101 -12.95 9.78 12.55
N LEU A 102 -12.70 8.69 11.81
CA LEU A 102 -12.76 8.73 10.35
C LEU A 102 -14.15 9.18 9.85
N ALA A 103 -15.21 8.58 10.36
CA ALA A 103 -16.58 8.95 10.00
C ALA A 103 -16.85 10.43 10.28
N MET A 104 -16.38 10.97 11.40
CA MET A 104 -16.52 12.38 11.75
C MET A 104 -15.77 13.31 10.77
N VAL A 105 -14.53 12.96 10.39
CA VAL A 105 -13.76 13.72 9.41
C VAL A 105 -14.49 13.79 8.06
N LEU A 106 -15.02 12.67 7.60
CA LEU A 106 -15.72 12.59 6.31
C LEU A 106 -17.10 13.27 6.36
N MET A 107 -17.79 13.22 7.51
CA MET A 107 -19.05 13.91 7.73
C MET A 107 -18.92 15.44 7.65
N GLY A 108 -17.74 15.99 7.94
CA GLY A 108 -17.41 17.42 7.81
C GLY A 108 -17.45 17.96 6.38
N LYS A 109 -17.73 17.11 5.37
CA LYS A 109 -17.80 17.48 3.94
C LYS A 109 -16.53 18.20 3.47
N PRO A 110 -15.35 17.61 3.67
CA PRO A 110 -14.14 18.21 3.13
C PRO A 110 -14.17 18.20 1.60
N ASN A 111 -13.45 19.12 0.99
CA ASN A 111 -13.11 19.08 -0.44
C ASN A 111 -11.60 18.89 -0.66
N PHE A 112 -10.85 18.85 0.44
CA PHE A 112 -9.45 18.50 0.49
C PHE A 112 -9.24 17.56 1.68
N LEU A 113 -8.99 16.28 1.40
CA LEU A 113 -8.85 15.24 2.41
C LEU A 113 -7.38 14.86 2.58
N ILE A 114 -6.92 14.83 3.82
CA ILE A 114 -5.58 14.39 4.19
C ILE A 114 -5.73 13.18 5.11
N LEU A 115 -5.12 12.06 4.71
CA LEU A 115 -5.12 10.80 5.46
C LEU A 115 -3.66 10.45 5.83
N ASP A 116 -3.35 10.50 7.12
CA ASP A 116 -2.02 10.19 7.64
C ASP A 116 -2.04 8.81 8.30
N GLU A 117 -1.44 7.81 7.61
CA GLU A 117 -1.35 6.38 7.98
C GLU A 117 -2.71 5.73 8.35
N PRO A 118 -3.77 5.87 7.52
CA PRO A 118 -5.09 5.34 7.86
C PRO A 118 -5.10 3.81 7.98
N THR A 119 -4.19 3.12 7.29
CA THR A 119 -4.13 1.66 7.24
C THR A 119 -3.60 1.02 8.53
N ASN A 120 -2.88 1.77 9.37
CA ASN A 120 -2.31 1.22 10.61
C ASN A 120 -3.37 0.92 11.67
N ASP A 121 -4.48 1.63 11.63
CA ASP A 121 -5.40 1.75 12.75
C ASP A 121 -6.84 1.32 12.44
N LEU A 122 -7.13 1.03 11.18
CA LEU A 122 -8.44 0.63 10.70
C LEU A 122 -8.47 -0.85 10.35
N ASP A 123 -9.59 -1.52 10.64
CA ASP A 123 -9.83 -2.88 10.18
C ASP A 123 -10.11 -2.94 8.67
N ILE A 124 -9.98 -4.12 8.08
CA ILE A 124 -10.12 -4.34 6.63
C ILE A 124 -11.49 -3.85 6.14
N SER A 125 -12.55 -4.11 6.88
CA SER A 125 -13.91 -3.70 6.50
C SER A 125 -14.05 -2.18 6.47
N THR A 126 -13.42 -1.47 7.42
CA THR A 126 -13.40 0.00 7.44
C THR A 126 -12.55 0.56 6.29
N LEU A 127 -11.44 -0.11 5.94
CA LEU A 127 -10.62 0.28 4.78
C LEU A 127 -11.39 0.13 3.46
N GLU A 128 -12.16 -0.94 3.28
CA GLU A 128 -13.03 -1.12 2.10
C GLU A 128 -14.07 0.01 1.98
N ILE A 129 -14.67 0.43 3.10
CA ILE A 129 -15.60 1.56 3.14
C ILE A 129 -14.87 2.86 2.75
N LEU A 130 -13.65 3.07 3.25
CA LEU A 130 -12.83 4.23 2.91
C LEU A 130 -12.45 4.23 1.42
N GLU A 131 -12.03 3.10 0.86
CA GLU A 131 -11.73 2.96 -0.58
C GLU A 131 -12.97 3.28 -1.44
N ASP A 132 -14.15 2.76 -1.09
CA ASP A 132 -15.40 3.06 -1.79
C ASP A 132 -15.76 4.55 -1.69
N TYR A 133 -15.56 5.17 -0.52
CA TYR A 133 -15.73 6.62 -0.36
C TYR A 133 -14.78 7.40 -1.25
N LEU A 134 -13.48 7.07 -1.24
CA LEU A 134 -12.46 7.77 -2.02
C LEU A 134 -12.69 7.66 -3.52
N SER A 135 -13.18 6.52 -4.00
CA SER A 135 -13.51 6.31 -5.42
C SER A 135 -14.59 7.26 -5.96
N LYS A 136 -15.44 7.77 -5.07
CA LYS A 136 -16.57 8.70 -5.39
C LYS A 136 -16.29 10.12 -4.93
N PHE A 137 -15.15 10.35 -4.30
CA PHE A 137 -14.83 11.65 -3.72
C PHE A 137 -14.41 12.65 -4.79
N ASN A 138 -15.19 13.73 -4.92
CA ASN A 138 -14.93 14.81 -5.88
C ASN A 138 -14.09 15.93 -5.25
N GLY A 139 -12.88 15.62 -4.82
CA GLY A 139 -11.97 16.57 -4.20
C GLY A 139 -10.53 16.14 -4.31
N CYS A 140 -9.61 16.92 -3.75
CA CYS A 140 -8.22 16.56 -3.65
C CYS A 140 -7.99 15.62 -2.46
N VAL A 141 -7.20 14.60 -2.64
CA VAL A 141 -6.81 13.66 -1.57
C VAL A 141 -5.29 13.59 -1.47
N ILE A 142 -4.76 13.73 -0.27
CA ILE A 142 -3.36 13.41 0.06
C ILE A 142 -3.37 12.25 1.02
N ILE A 143 -2.65 11.18 0.66
CA ILE A 143 -2.52 9.98 1.48
C ILE A 143 -1.05 9.77 1.84
N VAL A 144 -0.78 9.63 3.12
CA VAL A 144 0.48 9.08 3.62
C VAL A 144 0.20 7.68 4.09
N SER A 145 0.81 6.68 3.48
CA SER A 145 0.66 5.29 3.89
C SER A 145 1.90 4.47 3.52
N HIS A 146 2.13 3.41 4.26
CA HIS A 146 3.09 2.36 3.93
C HIS A 146 2.44 1.14 3.28
N ASP A 147 1.12 1.11 3.18
CA ASP A 147 0.38 0.05 2.51
C ASP A 147 0.31 0.31 1.00
N ARG A 148 1.06 -0.51 0.26
CA ARG A 148 1.15 -0.41 -1.20
C ARG A 148 -0.17 -0.74 -1.90
N PHE A 149 -0.94 -1.72 -1.37
CA PHE A 149 -2.19 -2.13 -1.99
C PHE A 149 -3.25 -1.04 -1.89
N PHE A 150 -3.32 -0.39 -0.74
CA PHE A 150 -4.20 0.76 -0.54
C PHE A 150 -3.79 1.93 -1.44
N MET A 151 -2.49 2.24 -1.52
CA MET A 151 -2.01 3.33 -2.40
C MET A 151 -2.25 3.04 -3.87
N ASP A 152 -1.97 1.83 -4.36
CA ASP A 152 -2.15 1.50 -5.78
C ASP A 152 -3.60 1.58 -6.25
N ARG A 153 -4.57 1.42 -5.31
CA ARG A 153 -5.99 1.53 -5.61
C ARG A 153 -6.54 2.96 -5.52
N THR A 154 -5.89 3.81 -4.74
CA THR A 154 -6.45 5.11 -4.34
C THR A 154 -5.71 6.32 -4.89
N VAL A 155 -4.44 6.17 -5.32
CA VAL A 155 -3.63 7.28 -5.80
C VAL A 155 -3.16 7.06 -7.23
N ASP A 156 -3.12 8.15 -8.00
CA ASP A 156 -2.65 8.25 -9.38
C ASP A 156 -1.38 9.11 -9.50
N HIS A 157 -0.91 9.68 -8.39
CA HIS A 157 0.22 10.60 -8.33
C HIS A 157 1.02 10.43 -7.04
N THR A 158 2.34 10.41 -7.10
CA THR A 158 3.18 10.10 -5.95
C THR A 158 4.23 11.18 -5.69
N PHE A 159 4.21 11.81 -4.52
CA PHE A 159 5.30 12.64 -4.01
C PHE A 159 6.30 11.78 -3.22
N VAL A 160 7.54 11.76 -3.67
CA VAL A 160 8.62 10.98 -3.06
C VAL A 160 9.54 11.89 -2.27
N PHE A 161 9.56 11.73 -0.97
CA PHE A 161 10.45 12.42 -0.06
C PHE A 161 11.76 11.65 0.06
N LEU A 162 12.85 12.23 -0.46
CA LEU A 162 14.17 11.60 -0.51
C LEU A 162 15.08 11.97 0.66
N GLY A 163 14.61 12.86 1.55
CA GLY A 163 15.43 13.47 2.60
C GLY A 163 16.04 14.80 2.16
N ASP A 164 16.69 15.51 3.11
CA ASP A 164 17.38 16.79 2.88
C ASP A 164 16.54 17.85 2.15
N GLY A 165 15.21 17.81 2.35
CA GLY A 165 14.27 18.73 1.71
C GLY A 165 13.96 18.42 0.24
N VAL A 166 14.50 17.33 -0.32
CA VAL A 166 14.26 16.95 -1.72
C VAL A 166 12.97 16.18 -1.84
N VAL A 167 12.02 16.71 -2.59
CA VAL A 167 10.76 16.06 -2.93
C VAL A 167 10.70 15.86 -4.44
N LYS A 168 10.50 14.62 -4.88
CA LYS A 168 10.36 14.28 -6.29
C LYS A 168 8.89 14.02 -6.59
N ASP A 169 8.40 14.67 -7.62
CA ASP A 169 7.07 14.45 -8.17
C ASP A 169 7.11 13.32 -9.19
N PHE A 170 6.22 12.35 -9.04
CA PHE A 170 6.10 11.21 -9.94
C PHE A 170 4.63 11.04 -10.37
N PRO A 171 4.33 11.20 -11.69
CA PRO A 171 2.99 10.98 -12.23
C PRO A 171 2.72 9.47 -12.36
N GLY A 172 2.21 8.87 -11.32
CA GLY A 172 1.89 7.44 -11.26
C GLY A 172 1.71 6.95 -9.84
N ASN A 173 1.17 5.73 -9.71
CA ASN A 173 0.94 5.09 -8.42
C ASN A 173 2.24 4.54 -7.81
N TYR A 174 2.11 3.88 -6.66
CA TYR A 174 3.26 3.35 -5.92
C TYR A 174 4.03 2.28 -6.70
N SER A 175 3.33 1.32 -7.30
CA SER A 175 3.95 0.22 -8.06
C SER A 175 4.66 0.72 -9.32
N GLU A 176 4.09 1.69 -10.03
CA GLU A 176 4.72 2.33 -11.17
C GLU A 176 6.00 3.09 -10.78
N TYR A 177 5.95 3.83 -9.66
CA TYR A 177 7.15 4.47 -9.13
C TYR A 177 8.25 3.48 -8.78
N ARG A 178 7.91 2.35 -8.13
CA ARG A 178 8.88 1.31 -7.78
C ARG A 178 9.54 0.70 -9.02
N ALA A 179 8.75 0.35 -10.02
CA ALA A 179 9.26 -0.19 -11.27
C ALA A 179 10.18 0.82 -11.98
N TRP A 180 9.77 2.09 -12.02
CA TRP A 180 10.58 3.17 -12.57
C TRP A 180 11.90 3.34 -11.82
N LYS A 181 11.85 3.33 -10.47
CA LYS A 181 13.05 3.46 -9.63
C LYS A 181 14.00 2.30 -9.84
N ASP A 182 13.50 1.06 -9.78
CA ASP A 182 14.31 -0.14 -9.98
C ASP A 182 14.99 -0.17 -11.35
N TYR A 183 14.30 0.32 -12.39
CA TYR A 183 14.89 0.47 -13.73
C TYR A 183 16.04 1.48 -13.73
N HIS A 184 15.84 2.68 -13.19
CA HIS A 184 16.85 3.73 -13.19
C HIS A 184 18.03 3.42 -12.25
N ASP A 185 17.79 2.77 -11.13
CA ASP A 185 18.85 2.32 -10.22
C ASP A 185 19.76 1.27 -10.91
N ARG A 186 19.19 0.35 -11.71
CA ARG A 186 19.94 -0.59 -12.55
C ARG A 186 20.75 0.13 -13.63
N GLU A 187 20.14 1.04 -14.37
CA GLU A 187 20.80 1.83 -15.41
C GLU A 187 21.96 2.66 -14.84
N ALA A 188 21.74 3.30 -13.68
CA ALA A 188 22.78 4.06 -12.98
C ALA A 188 23.93 3.15 -12.50
N ALA A 189 23.63 1.96 -12.00
CA ALA A 189 24.63 0.98 -11.58
C ALA A 189 25.43 0.45 -12.78
N GLU A 190 24.79 0.20 -13.92
CA GLU A 190 25.47 -0.20 -15.17
C GLU A 190 26.34 0.92 -15.73
N ALA A 191 25.85 2.16 -15.74
CA ALA A 191 26.63 3.34 -16.15
C ALA A 191 27.84 3.57 -15.24
N ALA A 192 27.69 3.41 -13.93
CA ALA A 192 28.78 3.51 -12.98
C ALA A 192 29.84 2.40 -13.18
N ARG A 193 29.40 1.18 -13.50
CA ARG A 193 30.31 0.07 -13.85
C ARG A 193 31.04 0.33 -15.18
N ALA A 194 30.37 0.89 -16.16
CA ALA A 194 30.96 1.26 -17.45
C ALA A 194 31.94 2.44 -17.35
N ALA A 195 31.66 3.40 -16.48
CA ALA A 195 32.52 4.57 -16.23
C ALA A 195 33.76 4.22 -15.38
N ALA A 196 33.75 3.15 -14.63
CA ALA A 196 34.93 2.62 -13.93
C ALA A 196 35.93 2.07 -14.95
N LYS A 197 36.88 2.92 -15.38
CA LYS A 197 37.99 2.51 -16.26
C LYS A 197 38.64 1.25 -15.72
N PRO A 198 39.06 0.30 -16.59
CA PRO A 198 39.75 -0.90 -16.15
C PRO A 198 41.03 -0.49 -15.45
N LYS A 199 41.14 -0.73 -14.15
CA LYS A 199 42.41 -0.66 -13.44
C LYS A 199 43.33 -1.69 -14.06
N GLU A 200 44.54 -1.25 -14.46
CA GLU A 200 45.62 -2.13 -14.88
C GLU A 200 45.71 -3.36 -13.99
N LYS A 201 45.88 -4.52 -14.61
CA LYS A 201 46.00 -5.78 -13.94
C LYS A 201 47.26 -5.78 -13.06
N VAL A 202 47.10 -5.40 -11.81
CA VAL A 202 48.08 -5.79 -10.78
C VAL A 202 47.82 -7.24 -10.45
N GLN A 203 48.85 -8.09 -10.72
CA GLN A 203 48.86 -9.49 -10.30
C GLN A 203 48.63 -9.55 -8.79
N TYR A 204 47.47 -9.96 -8.36
CA TYR A 204 47.20 -10.31 -6.98
C TYR A 204 47.01 -11.83 -6.85
N ASN A 205 47.72 -12.35 -5.89
CA ASN A 205 47.68 -13.75 -5.45
C ASN A 205 46.25 -14.27 -5.26
N VAL A 206 46.06 -15.51 -5.66
CA VAL A 206 44.88 -16.35 -5.47
C VAL A 206 44.34 -16.20 -4.05
N ARG A 207 43.21 -15.49 -3.90
CA ARG A 207 42.36 -15.56 -2.70
C ARG A 207 41.14 -16.38 -3.03
N ASP A 208 40.85 -17.28 -2.14
CA ASP A 208 39.77 -18.22 -2.05
C ASP A 208 38.43 -17.61 -2.54
N ASN A 209 37.92 -18.13 -3.66
CA ASN A 209 36.72 -17.66 -4.36
C ASN A 209 35.54 -18.63 -4.13
N SER A 210 35.40 -19.18 -2.90
CA SER A 210 34.40 -20.19 -2.54
C SER A 210 32.96 -19.68 -2.46
N HIS A 211 32.71 -18.37 -2.69
CA HIS A 211 31.36 -17.75 -2.55
C HIS A 211 30.81 -17.10 -3.83
N LYS A 212 31.32 -17.39 -5.00
CA LYS A 212 30.76 -16.88 -6.25
C LYS A 212 30.34 -18.02 -7.16
N LEU A 213 29.13 -17.92 -7.69
CA LEU A 213 28.60 -18.82 -8.68
C LEU A 213 29.62 -19.06 -9.80
N THR A 214 29.94 -20.32 -10.05
CA THR A 214 30.72 -20.73 -11.24
C THR A 214 29.85 -20.52 -12.49
N PHE A 215 30.51 -20.46 -13.66
CA PHE A 215 29.77 -20.35 -14.95
C PHE A 215 28.75 -21.48 -15.15
N LYS A 216 29.05 -22.69 -14.62
CA LYS A 216 28.11 -23.81 -14.65
C LYS A 216 26.93 -23.62 -13.74
N GLU A 217 27.13 -23.13 -12.52
CA GLU A 217 26.06 -22.86 -11.54
C GLU A 217 25.15 -21.73 -12.00
N ARG A 218 25.68 -20.69 -12.68
CA ARG A 218 24.86 -19.62 -13.25
C ARG A 218 23.96 -20.14 -14.38
N ARG A 219 24.48 -20.99 -15.26
CA ARG A 219 23.68 -21.61 -16.32
C ARG A 219 22.63 -22.56 -15.76
N GLU A 220 22.97 -23.30 -14.66
CA GLU A 220 22.03 -24.15 -13.93
C GLU A 220 20.91 -23.31 -13.32
N LEU A 221 21.21 -22.17 -12.71
CA LEU A 221 20.24 -21.25 -12.15
C LEU A 221 19.26 -20.72 -13.22
N GLU A 222 19.76 -20.30 -14.38
CA GLU A 222 18.93 -19.88 -15.51
C GLU A 222 18.01 -21.01 -16.01
N GLN A 223 18.51 -22.23 -16.10
CA GLN A 223 17.72 -23.40 -16.52
C GLN A 223 16.65 -23.74 -15.49
N LEU A 224 17.00 -23.76 -14.19
CA LEU A 224 16.05 -24.02 -13.11
C LEU A 224 14.92 -22.97 -13.09
N THR A 225 15.22 -21.71 -13.36
CA THR A 225 14.21 -20.66 -13.43
C THR A 225 13.16 -20.93 -14.51
N VAL A 226 13.60 -21.36 -15.69
CA VAL A 226 12.68 -21.72 -16.80
C VAL A 226 11.86 -22.97 -16.45
N GLU A 227 12.51 -24.01 -15.93
CA GLU A 227 11.84 -25.27 -15.57
C GLU A 227 10.80 -25.09 -14.45
N ILE A 228 11.10 -24.27 -13.42
CA ILE A 228 10.15 -23.93 -12.35
C ILE A 228 8.92 -23.18 -12.92
N ASP A 229 9.12 -22.27 -13.88
CA ASP A 229 8.03 -21.51 -14.50
C ASP A 229 7.13 -22.42 -15.34
N GLU A 230 7.71 -23.36 -16.10
CA GLU A 230 6.96 -24.37 -16.87
C GLU A 230 6.15 -25.30 -15.96
N LEU A 231 6.77 -25.86 -14.90
CA LEU A 231 6.09 -26.73 -13.94
C LEU A 231 5.00 -26.02 -13.16
N THR A 232 5.22 -24.75 -12.79
CA THR A 232 4.21 -23.91 -12.14
C THR A 232 3.01 -23.66 -13.05
N THR A 233 3.25 -23.47 -14.33
CA THR A 233 2.19 -23.27 -15.32
C THR A 233 1.36 -24.56 -15.52
N GLU A 234 2.03 -25.71 -15.59
CA GLU A 234 1.35 -27.02 -15.68
C GLU A 234 0.51 -27.28 -14.41
N LYS A 235 1.04 -27.00 -13.23
CA LYS A 235 0.33 -27.13 -11.95
C LYS A 235 -0.92 -26.25 -11.91
N LYS A 236 -0.83 -24.98 -12.30
CA LYS A 236 -1.96 -24.05 -12.37
C LYS A 236 -3.05 -24.53 -13.34
N ALA A 237 -2.66 -25.13 -14.45
CA ALA A 237 -3.62 -25.71 -15.40
C ALA A 237 -4.39 -26.88 -14.78
N LEU A 238 -3.72 -27.74 -14.00
CA LEU A 238 -4.38 -28.82 -13.27
C LEU A 238 -5.27 -28.30 -12.13
N ASP A 239 -4.82 -27.27 -11.38
CA ASP A 239 -5.64 -26.60 -10.36
C ASP A 239 -6.94 -26.03 -10.94
N THR A 240 -6.85 -25.36 -12.09
CA THR A 240 -8.02 -24.81 -12.78
C THR A 240 -8.96 -25.93 -13.22
N LEU A 241 -8.41 -27.04 -13.68
CA LEU A 241 -9.19 -28.21 -14.14
C LEU A 241 -9.88 -28.92 -12.96
N PHE A 242 -9.21 -29.03 -11.80
CA PHE A 242 -9.82 -29.59 -10.59
C PHE A 242 -10.90 -28.65 -9.98
N ALA A 243 -10.74 -27.33 -10.15
CA ALA A 243 -11.71 -26.34 -9.68
C ALA A 243 -12.94 -26.20 -10.59
N SER A 244 -12.88 -26.65 -11.85
CA SER A 244 -13.98 -26.48 -12.83
C SER A 244 -15.24 -27.30 -12.56
N GLY A 245 -15.14 -28.34 -11.70
CA GLY A 245 -16.27 -29.22 -11.37
C GLY A 245 -16.77 -30.11 -12.51
N GLU A 246 -16.05 -30.15 -13.64
CA GLU A 246 -16.37 -31.05 -14.75
C GLU A 246 -15.94 -32.49 -14.45
N VAL A 247 -16.61 -33.46 -15.09
CA VAL A 247 -16.26 -34.90 -14.96
C VAL A 247 -14.89 -35.10 -15.62
N ILE A 248 -13.86 -35.24 -14.81
CA ILE A 248 -12.49 -35.42 -15.28
C ILE A 248 -12.28 -36.89 -15.63
N THR A 249 -12.09 -37.18 -16.91
CA THR A 249 -11.58 -38.48 -17.36
C THR A 249 -10.14 -38.66 -16.93
N ASP A 250 -9.78 -39.84 -16.39
CA ASP A 250 -8.42 -40.15 -15.86
C ASP A 250 -8.00 -39.39 -14.60
N MET A 251 -8.93 -39.21 -13.64
CA MET A 251 -8.68 -38.50 -12.38
C MET A 251 -7.44 -39.02 -11.62
N ASP A 252 -7.29 -40.34 -11.56
CA ASP A 252 -6.16 -40.99 -10.86
C ASP A 252 -4.80 -40.60 -11.47
N LYS A 253 -4.70 -40.55 -12.80
CA LYS A 253 -3.46 -40.16 -13.48
C LYS A 253 -3.15 -38.68 -13.30
N LYS A 254 -4.16 -37.82 -13.33
CA LYS A 254 -3.97 -36.36 -13.13
C LYS A 254 -3.65 -36.03 -11.69
N SER A 255 -4.23 -36.74 -10.73
CA SER A 255 -3.89 -36.60 -9.31
C SER A 255 -2.47 -37.08 -9.03
N ALA A 256 -2.04 -38.21 -9.61
CA ALA A 256 -0.67 -38.68 -9.52
C ALA A 256 0.32 -37.67 -10.13
N ARG A 257 0.00 -37.11 -11.31
CA ARG A 257 0.80 -36.09 -11.97
C ARG A 257 0.90 -34.80 -11.14
N TYR A 258 -0.19 -34.39 -10.49
CA TYR A 258 -0.22 -33.23 -9.61
C TYR A 258 0.72 -33.40 -8.39
N SER A 259 0.71 -34.60 -7.77
CA SER A 259 1.64 -34.91 -6.66
C SER A 259 3.09 -34.92 -7.14
N GLU A 260 3.36 -35.52 -8.30
CA GLU A 260 4.71 -35.53 -8.90
C GLU A 260 5.21 -34.09 -9.21
N LEU A 261 4.32 -33.21 -9.70
CA LEU A 261 4.64 -31.80 -9.95
C LEU A 261 4.97 -31.04 -8.66
N GLN A 262 4.29 -31.36 -7.55
CA GLN A 262 4.60 -30.75 -6.25
C GLN A 262 6.00 -31.15 -5.77
N ASP A 263 6.33 -32.43 -5.82
CA ASP A 263 7.63 -32.96 -5.39
C ASP A 263 8.76 -32.39 -6.27
N LEU A 264 8.55 -32.32 -7.60
CA LEU A 264 9.52 -31.76 -8.53
C LEU A 264 9.71 -30.24 -8.35
N LEU A 265 8.65 -29.50 -8.06
CA LEU A 265 8.74 -28.07 -7.77
C LEU A 265 9.53 -27.83 -6.49
N GLU A 266 9.24 -28.57 -5.42
CA GLU A 266 9.94 -28.43 -4.14
C GLU A 266 11.45 -28.72 -4.29
N GLU A 267 11.82 -29.80 -5.01
CA GLU A 267 13.22 -30.14 -5.26
C GLU A 267 13.95 -29.03 -6.06
N LYS A 268 13.31 -28.52 -7.13
CA LYS A 268 13.91 -27.51 -7.99
C LYS A 268 13.97 -26.13 -7.33
N GLU A 269 12.97 -25.75 -6.57
CA GLU A 269 12.95 -24.51 -5.79
C GLU A 269 14.03 -24.52 -4.71
N MET A 270 14.20 -25.63 -4.00
CA MET A 270 15.29 -25.78 -3.03
C MET A 270 16.66 -25.60 -3.69
N ARG A 271 16.86 -26.24 -4.85
CA ARG A 271 18.13 -26.12 -5.57
C ARG A 271 18.36 -24.73 -6.14
N TRP A 272 17.31 -24.07 -6.61
CA TRP A 272 17.33 -22.69 -7.08
C TRP A 272 17.70 -21.73 -5.93
N LEU A 273 17.14 -21.94 -4.73
CA LEU A 273 17.44 -21.17 -3.52
C LEU A 273 18.92 -21.30 -3.12
N GLU A 274 19.46 -22.52 -3.09
CA GLU A 274 20.88 -22.76 -2.79
C GLU A 274 21.83 -22.02 -3.75
N LEU A 275 21.46 -21.97 -5.03
CA LEU A 275 22.27 -21.28 -6.03
C LEU A 275 22.08 -19.75 -5.97
N SER A 276 20.87 -19.26 -5.69
CA SER A 276 20.58 -17.83 -5.58
C SER A 276 21.23 -17.19 -4.35
N GLU A 277 21.42 -17.94 -3.24
CA GLU A 277 22.16 -17.45 -2.07
C GLU A 277 23.65 -17.22 -2.33
N LYS A 278 24.20 -17.82 -3.42
CA LYS A 278 25.59 -17.65 -3.83
C LYS A 278 25.79 -16.54 -4.87
N GLU A 279 24.73 -15.93 -5.37
CA GLU A 279 24.77 -14.85 -6.34
C GLU A 279 25.12 -13.50 -5.68
#